data_f9d839d739d733af08df5a93de24410c
#
_entry.id   f9d839d739d733af08df5a93de24410c
#
_cell.length_a   1.000
_cell.length_b   1.000
_cell.length_c   1.000
_cell.angle_alpha   90.00
_cell.angle_beta   90.00
_cell.angle_gamma   90.00
#
_symmetry.space_group_name_H-M   'P 1'
#
loop_
_entity.id
_entity.type
_entity.pdbx_description
1 polymer ?
#
loop_
_entity_poly.entity_id
_entity_poly.type
_entity_poly.pdbx_seq_one_letter_code
_entity_poly.pdbx_strand_id
1 'polypeptide(L)'
;MNEKMDMRISGSSTMPGGEYDRVSISGSGTVQGDLRCQSLSCSGSARVQGDVDCAGEVRSSGSSKVTGSITCESLSCSGAVKCEGSILSRGRIHSSGAMNVSGSLEGGEVDVSGGLEA
;
A
#
# COMPACT_ATOMS: atom_id res chain seq x y z
N MET A 1 2.04 9.22 25.68
CA MET A 1 2.88 9.62 24.56
C MET A 1 2.93 8.51 23.54
N ASN A 2 2.51 8.81 22.36
CA ASN A 2 2.47 7.80 21.32
C ASN A 2 3.70 7.90 20.48
N GLU A 3 4.56 6.92 20.63
CA GLU A 3 5.70 6.81 19.76
C GLU A 3 5.38 5.78 18.70
N LYS A 4 5.28 6.23 17.48
CA LYS A 4 5.13 5.33 16.37
C LYS A 4 6.50 4.86 15.96
N MET A 5 6.59 3.58 15.69
CA MET A 5 7.87 2.97 15.35
C MET A 5 7.99 2.84 13.85
N ASP A 6 9.21 3.01 13.37
CA ASP A 6 9.52 2.70 11.99
C ASP A 6 9.67 1.20 11.84
N MET A 7 9.10 0.66 10.78
CA MET A 7 9.22 -0.75 10.46
C MET A 7 9.99 -0.90 9.17
N ARG A 8 11.03 -1.71 9.21
CA ARG A 8 11.87 -1.92 8.04
C ARG A 8 12.06 -3.41 7.81
N ILE A 9 11.71 -3.87 6.62
CA ILE A 9 11.85 -5.27 6.25
C ILE A 9 12.78 -5.33 5.06
N SER A 10 13.91 -6.03 5.21
CA SER A 10 14.89 -6.14 4.14
C SER A 10 15.14 -7.58 3.70
N GLY A 11 14.41 -8.53 4.18
CA GLY A 11 14.48 -9.92 3.76
C GLY A 11 13.07 -10.44 3.68
N SER A 12 12.87 -11.67 4.09
CA SER A 12 11.54 -12.24 4.19
C SER A 12 11.08 -12.15 5.63
N SER A 13 9.94 -11.53 5.84
CA SER A 13 9.47 -11.33 7.20
C SER A 13 7.96 -11.23 7.22
N THR A 14 7.37 -11.65 8.33
CA THR A 14 5.94 -11.54 8.56
C THR A 14 5.75 -10.70 9.82
N MET A 15 4.88 -9.73 9.74
CA MET A 15 4.64 -8.86 10.89
C MET A 15 3.15 -8.77 11.15
N PRO A 16 2.75 -8.58 12.42
CA PRO A 16 1.35 -8.34 12.71
C PRO A 16 0.98 -6.93 12.30
N GLY A 17 -0.31 -6.70 12.13
CA GLY A 17 -0.78 -5.35 11.88
C GLY A 17 -0.57 -4.48 13.10
N GLY A 18 -0.80 -3.19 12.95
CA GLY A 18 -0.62 -2.26 14.05
C GLY A 18 -0.37 -0.87 13.52
N GLU A 19 0.10 -0.01 14.41
CA GLU A 19 0.38 1.38 14.09
C GLU A 19 1.88 1.62 14.02
N TYR A 20 2.31 2.17 12.90
CA TYR A 20 3.71 2.48 12.67
C TYR A 20 3.80 3.90 12.12
N ASP A 21 4.98 4.49 12.20
CA ASP A 21 5.21 5.80 11.60
C ASP A 21 5.58 5.64 10.14
N ARG A 22 6.62 4.87 9.89
CA ARG A 22 7.10 4.66 8.53
C ARG A 22 7.31 3.16 8.31
N VAL A 23 6.75 2.65 7.24
CA VAL A 23 6.93 1.23 6.90
C VAL A 23 7.69 1.16 5.60
N SER A 24 8.80 0.44 5.62
CA SER A 24 9.66 0.26 4.45
C SER A 24 9.90 -1.21 4.23
N ILE A 25 9.54 -1.69 3.04
CA ILE A 25 9.71 -3.09 2.69
C ILE A 25 10.57 -3.16 1.43
N SER A 26 11.75 -3.76 1.56
CA SER A 26 12.65 -3.89 0.41
C SER A 26 12.87 -5.34 0.00
N GLY A 27 12.30 -6.29 0.70
CA GLY A 27 12.34 -7.70 0.33
C GLY A 27 10.93 -8.22 0.22
N SER A 28 10.65 -9.35 0.83
CA SER A 28 9.31 -9.91 0.89
C SER A 28 8.74 -9.68 2.27
N GLY A 29 7.62 -8.98 2.34
CA GLY A 29 6.98 -8.69 3.60
C GLY A 29 5.53 -9.11 3.58
N THR A 30 5.05 -9.63 4.70
CA THR A 30 3.65 -10.00 4.86
C THR A 30 3.13 -9.34 6.14
N VAL A 31 2.00 -8.66 6.02
CA VAL A 31 1.35 -8.06 7.17
C VAL A 31 0.06 -8.81 7.43
N GLN A 32 -0.07 -9.32 8.64
CA GLN A 32 -1.26 -10.07 9.04
C GLN A 32 -2.14 -9.19 9.91
N GLY A 33 -3.14 -8.59 9.29
CA GLY A 33 -4.07 -7.72 9.98
C GLY A 33 -4.04 -6.34 9.36
N ASP A 34 -4.66 -5.40 10.05
CA ASP A 34 -4.76 -4.04 9.56
C ASP A 34 -3.44 -3.29 9.79
N LEU A 35 -3.06 -2.48 8.84
CA LEU A 35 -1.84 -1.71 8.93
C LEU A 35 -2.18 -0.24 8.90
N ARG A 36 -1.66 0.49 9.87
CA ARG A 36 -1.86 1.93 9.96
C ARG A 36 -0.50 2.60 10.07
N CYS A 37 -0.24 3.54 9.19
CA CYS A 37 1.08 4.17 9.14
C CYS A 37 0.98 5.59 8.60
N GLN A 38 2.07 6.34 8.73
CA GLN A 38 2.16 7.67 8.12
C GLN A 38 2.59 7.56 6.66
N SER A 39 3.55 6.70 6.38
CA SER A 39 3.98 6.50 5.01
C SER A 39 4.36 5.04 4.82
N LEU A 40 4.14 4.55 3.62
CA LEU A 40 4.42 3.17 3.28
C LEU A 40 5.23 3.16 1.99
N SER A 41 6.35 2.47 2.05
CA SER A 41 7.23 2.35 0.89
C SER A 41 7.55 0.88 0.68
N CYS A 42 7.31 0.40 -0.53
CA CYS A 42 7.55 -1.00 -0.86
C CYS A 42 8.33 -1.07 -2.17
N SER A 43 9.50 -1.69 -2.12
CA SER A 43 10.31 -1.86 -3.32
C SER A 43 10.52 -3.33 -3.69
N GLY A 44 9.99 -4.25 -2.91
CA GLY A 44 10.01 -5.67 -3.23
C GLY A 44 8.60 -6.20 -3.36
N SER A 45 8.31 -7.29 -2.68
CA SER A 45 6.98 -7.88 -2.67
C SER A 45 6.33 -7.65 -1.31
N ALA A 46 5.14 -7.10 -1.31
CA ALA A 46 4.41 -6.87 -0.07
C ALA A 46 3.04 -7.51 -0.16
N ARG A 47 2.62 -8.09 0.93
CA ARG A 47 1.30 -8.70 1.03
C ARG A 47 0.66 -8.27 2.33
N VAL A 48 -0.54 -7.72 2.25
CA VAL A 48 -1.28 -7.29 3.43
C VAL A 48 -2.58 -8.04 3.47
N GLN A 49 -2.84 -8.70 4.59
CA GLN A 49 -4.03 -9.52 4.77
C GLN A 49 -5.13 -8.78 5.53
N GLY A 50 -5.15 -7.50 5.46
CA GLY A 50 -6.16 -6.67 6.09
C GLY A 50 -6.25 -5.36 5.35
N ASP A 51 -6.64 -4.31 6.06
CA ASP A 51 -6.77 -2.99 5.47
C ASP A 51 -5.48 -2.19 5.66
N VAL A 52 -5.22 -1.29 4.73
CA VAL A 52 -4.10 -0.37 4.85
C VAL A 52 -4.66 1.03 5.02
N ASP A 53 -4.26 1.69 6.10
CA ASP A 53 -4.67 3.05 6.38
C ASP A 53 -3.40 3.88 6.51
N CYS A 54 -3.14 4.70 5.54
CA CYS A 54 -1.93 5.50 5.48
C CYS A 54 -2.30 6.98 5.50
N ALA A 55 -1.76 7.73 6.46
CA ALA A 55 -2.07 9.14 6.57
C ALA A 55 -1.33 9.97 5.54
N GLY A 56 -0.26 9.44 4.98
CA GLY A 56 0.53 10.14 3.98
C GLY A 56 0.54 9.40 2.66
N GLU A 57 1.71 9.15 2.15
CA GLU A 57 1.89 8.60 0.82
C GLU A 57 2.17 7.11 0.86
N VAL A 58 1.56 6.37 -0.06
CA VAL A 58 1.87 4.97 -0.29
C VAL A 58 2.65 4.88 -1.61
N ARG A 59 3.82 4.32 -1.52
CA ARG A 59 4.71 4.21 -2.68
C ARG A 59 5.08 2.75 -2.88
N SER A 60 4.86 2.25 -4.07
CA SER A 60 5.16 0.87 -4.39
C SER A 60 5.87 0.79 -5.73
N SER A 61 7.07 0.22 -5.72
CA SER A 61 7.82 0.03 -6.96
C SER A 61 8.02 -1.43 -7.30
N GLY A 62 7.53 -2.34 -6.46
CA GLY A 62 7.55 -3.77 -6.74
C GLY A 62 6.14 -4.29 -6.87
N SER A 63 5.86 -5.43 -6.27
CA SER A 63 4.54 -6.04 -6.29
C SER A 63 3.88 -5.90 -4.94
N SER A 64 2.65 -5.43 -4.92
CA SER A 64 1.89 -5.30 -3.70
C SER A 64 0.54 -5.98 -3.84
N LYS A 65 0.13 -6.66 -2.79
CA LYS A 65 -1.16 -7.34 -2.76
C LYS A 65 -1.84 -7.03 -1.44
N VAL A 66 -3.06 -6.50 -1.52
CA VAL A 66 -3.85 -6.16 -0.34
C VAL A 66 -5.18 -6.86 -0.47
N THR A 67 -5.56 -7.64 0.54
CA THR A 67 -6.84 -8.34 0.52
C THR A 67 -7.98 -7.49 1.05
N GLY A 68 -7.69 -6.41 1.75
CA GLY A 68 -8.70 -5.48 2.23
C GLY A 68 -8.71 -4.21 1.41
N SER A 69 -8.92 -3.09 2.08
CA SER A 69 -9.01 -1.80 1.43
C SER A 69 -7.75 -0.97 1.71
N ILE A 70 -7.49 -0.04 0.83
CA ILE A 70 -6.38 0.89 0.99
C ILE A 70 -6.95 2.30 1.10
N THR A 71 -6.59 3.00 2.18
CA THR A 71 -6.93 4.40 2.36
C THR A 71 -5.64 5.19 2.52
N CYS A 72 -5.45 6.21 1.73
CA CYS A 72 -4.21 6.99 1.77
C CYS A 72 -4.44 8.41 1.31
N GLU A 73 -3.43 9.27 1.49
CA GLU A 73 -3.45 10.61 0.93
C GLU A 73 -3.12 10.56 -0.55
N SER A 74 -2.03 9.91 -0.89
CA SER A 74 -1.68 9.72 -2.28
C SER A 74 -1.07 8.35 -2.46
N LEU A 75 -1.25 7.79 -3.64
CA LEU A 75 -0.77 6.47 -3.97
C LEU A 75 0.08 6.56 -5.22
N SER A 76 1.29 6.08 -5.13
CA SER A 76 2.21 6.06 -6.25
C SER A 76 2.69 4.63 -6.47
N CYS A 77 2.47 4.12 -7.66
CA CYS A 77 2.79 2.75 -7.99
C CYS A 77 3.50 2.68 -9.33
N SER A 78 4.67 2.07 -9.35
CA SER A 78 5.39 1.86 -10.60
C SER A 78 5.57 0.38 -10.92
N GLY A 79 5.10 -0.51 -10.06
CA GLY A 79 5.10 -1.95 -10.33
C GLY A 79 3.69 -2.45 -10.47
N ALA A 80 3.36 -3.54 -9.80
CA ALA A 80 2.04 -4.13 -9.85
C ALA A 80 1.36 -4.02 -8.49
N VAL A 81 0.12 -3.58 -8.48
CA VAL A 81 -0.67 -3.50 -7.26
C VAL A 81 -1.96 -4.27 -7.47
N LYS A 82 -2.28 -5.13 -6.54
CA LYS A 82 -3.52 -5.89 -6.57
C LYS A 82 -4.27 -5.68 -5.26
N CYS A 83 -5.49 -5.21 -5.34
CA CYS A 83 -6.31 -4.94 -4.19
C CYS A 83 -7.64 -5.64 -4.37
N GLU A 84 -8.03 -6.46 -3.40
CA GLU A 84 -9.30 -7.19 -3.48
C GLU A 84 -10.45 -6.43 -2.86
N GLY A 85 -10.18 -5.33 -2.21
CA GLY A 85 -11.20 -4.44 -1.68
C GLY A 85 -11.24 -3.16 -2.49
N SER A 86 -11.34 -2.06 -1.80
CA SER A 86 -11.44 -0.76 -2.44
C SER A 86 -10.19 0.06 -2.16
N ILE A 87 -9.91 1.00 -3.06
CA ILE A 87 -8.84 1.96 -2.86
C ILE A 87 -9.46 3.34 -2.77
N LEU A 88 -9.15 4.04 -1.69
CA LEU A 88 -9.63 5.39 -1.47
C LEU A 88 -8.44 6.31 -1.23
N SER A 89 -8.26 7.27 -2.09
CA SER A 89 -7.19 8.25 -1.96
C SER A 89 -7.79 9.65 -1.91
N ARG A 90 -7.32 10.45 -0.98
CA ARG A 90 -7.80 11.83 -0.85
C ARG A 90 -7.16 12.74 -1.88
N GLY A 91 -5.97 12.41 -2.32
CA GLY A 91 -5.26 13.21 -3.28
C GLY A 91 -5.15 12.50 -4.61
N ARG A 92 -3.93 12.16 -4.99
CA ARG A 92 -3.65 11.64 -6.32
C ARG A 92 -3.32 10.16 -6.27
N ILE A 93 -3.83 9.43 -7.25
CA ILE A 93 -3.41 8.06 -7.50
C ILE A 93 -2.64 8.05 -8.81
N HIS A 94 -1.39 7.64 -8.74
CA HIS A 94 -0.51 7.60 -9.90
C HIS A 94 0.02 6.19 -10.06
N SER A 95 -0.18 5.60 -11.22
CA SER A 95 0.31 4.26 -11.51
C SER A 95 0.90 4.21 -12.90
N SER A 96 2.15 3.78 -12.97
CA SER A 96 2.79 3.58 -14.28
C SER A 96 2.99 2.11 -14.58
N GLY A 97 2.61 1.22 -13.67
CA GLY A 97 2.62 -0.22 -13.92
C GLY A 97 1.20 -0.74 -14.08
N ALA A 98 0.92 -1.88 -13.49
CA ALA A 98 -0.38 -2.50 -13.57
C ALA A 98 -1.11 -2.33 -12.23
N MET A 99 -2.38 -2.01 -12.29
CA MET A 99 -3.19 -1.86 -11.10
C MET A 99 -4.47 -2.66 -11.28
N ASN A 100 -4.78 -3.48 -10.30
CA ASN A 100 -5.93 -4.36 -10.35
C ASN A 100 -6.71 -4.19 -9.06
N VAL A 101 -7.93 -3.69 -9.15
CA VAL A 101 -8.80 -3.45 -8.00
C VAL A 101 -10.10 -4.18 -8.22
N SER A 102 -10.43 -5.09 -7.31
CA SER A 102 -11.68 -5.86 -7.42
C SER A 102 -12.89 -5.08 -6.93
N GLY A 103 -12.68 -4.15 -6.02
CA GLY A 103 -13.75 -3.30 -5.51
C GLY A 103 -13.83 -1.98 -6.23
N SER A 104 -13.86 -0.90 -5.48
CA SER A 104 -13.99 0.44 -6.03
C SER A 104 -12.67 1.17 -5.96
N LEU A 105 -12.45 2.06 -6.92
CA LEU A 105 -11.27 2.91 -6.94
C LEU A 105 -11.76 4.36 -6.91
N GLU A 106 -11.38 5.07 -5.86
CA GLU A 106 -11.80 6.45 -5.67
C GLU A 106 -10.60 7.32 -5.35
N GLY A 107 -10.49 8.42 -6.04
CA GLY A 107 -9.42 9.35 -5.78
C GLY A 107 -9.78 10.74 -6.25
N GLY A 108 -9.05 11.73 -5.74
CA GLY A 108 -9.20 13.09 -6.25
C GLY A 108 -8.73 13.17 -7.69
N GLU A 109 -7.61 12.56 -7.98
CA GLU A 109 -7.08 12.51 -9.33
C GLU A 109 -6.48 11.13 -9.56
N VAL A 110 -6.91 10.45 -10.61
CA VAL A 110 -6.42 9.12 -10.91
C VAL A 110 -5.69 9.17 -12.24
N ASP A 111 -4.41 8.82 -12.21
CA ASP A 111 -3.55 8.86 -13.38
C ASP A 111 -2.89 7.49 -13.52
N VAL A 112 -3.31 6.73 -14.52
CA VAL A 112 -2.79 5.41 -14.75
C VAL A 112 -2.27 5.35 -16.18
N SER A 113 -0.97 5.12 -16.33
CA SER A 113 -0.37 5.01 -17.66
C SER A 113 -0.07 3.59 -18.06
N GLY A 114 -0.22 2.64 -17.13
CA GLY A 114 -0.11 1.22 -17.46
C GLY A 114 -1.47 0.60 -17.63
N GLY A 115 -1.68 -0.59 -17.07
CA GLY A 115 -2.96 -1.26 -17.13
C GLY A 115 -3.77 -1.01 -15.86
N LEU A 116 -5.05 -0.77 -16.01
CA LEU A 116 -5.94 -0.60 -14.88
C LEU A 116 -7.15 -1.50 -15.06
N GLU A 117 -7.39 -2.33 -14.07
CA GLU A 117 -8.61 -3.12 -13.98
C GLU A 117 -9.31 -2.83 -12.66
N ALA A 118 -10.54 -2.41 -12.76
CA ALA A 118 -11.31 -2.11 -11.56
C ALA A 118 -12.72 -2.68 -11.66
#